data_083ee53e4dca09cc82e1516cc530f32a
#
_entry.id   083ee53e4dca09cc82e1516cc530f32a
#
_cell.length_a   1.000
_cell.length_b   1.000
_cell.length_c   1.000
_cell.angle_alpha   90.00
_cell.angle_beta   90.00
_cell.angle_gamma   90.00
#
_symmetry.space_group_name_H-M   'P 1'
#
loop_
_entity.id
_entity.type
_entity.pdbx_description
1 polymer ?
#
loop_
_entity_poly.entity_id
_entity_poly.type
_entity_poly.pdbx_seq_one_letter_code
_entity_poly.pdbx_strand_id
1 'polypeptide(L)'
;MTHRSDSILKIAPDHLDVIPRYRAQVCNSLEDILKLFDTASLYGISIAPDLLDAIRESALTLNPTVSNRSIDLFRAILDRSTNLGATLRTMSETGILNLLIPYMKHAYCLLQFNQ
;
A
#
# COMPACT_ATOMS: atom_id res chain seq x y z
N MET A 1 -4.24 -7.92 21.79
CA MET A 1 -3.50 -9.04 21.18
C MET A 1 -2.95 -8.64 19.82
N THR A 2 -1.68 -8.86 19.64
CA THR A 2 -1.03 -8.50 18.38
C THR A 2 -1.15 -9.64 17.38
N HIS A 3 -1.55 -9.30 16.17
CA HIS A 3 -1.50 -10.23 15.07
C HIS A 3 -0.06 -10.33 14.57
N ARG A 4 0.26 -11.39 13.84
CA ARG A 4 1.59 -11.60 13.33
C ARG A 4 2.04 -10.41 12.46
N SER A 5 1.14 -9.88 11.64
CA SER A 5 1.44 -8.70 10.81
C SER A 5 1.75 -7.47 11.66
N ASP A 6 1.10 -7.35 12.82
CA ASP A 6 1.32 -6.22 13.72
C ASP A 6 2.69 -6.29 14.38
N SER A 7 3.23 -7.50 14.57
CA SER A 7 4.55 -7.63 15.19
C SER A 7 5.68 -7.19 14.25
N ILE A 8 5.43 -7.11 12.95
CA ILE A 8 6.39 -6.62 11.97
C ILE A 8 6.33 -5.10 11.90
N LEU A 9 5.16 -4.54 12.15
CA LEU A 9 4.96 -3.10 12.06
C LEU A 9 5.38 -2.41 13.34
N LYS A 10 5.87 -1.20 13.19
CA LYS A 10 6.30 -0.37 14.29
C LYS A 10 5.55 0.94 14.22
N ILE A 11 4.58 1.12 15.11
CA ILE A 11 3.75 2.32 15.13
C ILE A 11 4.31 3.30 16.16
N ALA A 12 4.91 4.38 15.66
CA ALA A 12 5.33 5.51 16.49
C ALA A 12 4.16 6.52 16.55
N PRO A 13 4.23 7.51 17.43
CA PRO A 13 3.12 8.47 17.56
C PRO A 13 2.70 9.14 16.26
N ASP A 14 3.63 9.35 15.35
CA ASP A 14 3.36 10.07 14.10
C ASP A 14 3.84 9.34 12.85
N HIS A 15 4.39 8.14 12.97
CA HIS A 15 4.93 7.39 11.83
C HIS A 15 4.62 5.91 11.93
N LEU A 16 4.42 5.30 10.77
CA LEU A 16 4.35 3.86 10.63
C LEU A 16 5.64 3.39 9.98
N ASP A 17 6.29 2.41 10.59
CA ASP A 17 7.52 1.84 10.06
C ASP A 17 7.47 0.32 10.16
N VAL A 18 8.45 -0.33 9.56
CA VAL A 18 8.61 -1.78 9.61
C VAL A 18 9.91 -2.06 10.34
N ILE A 19 9.91 -3.10 11.18
CA ILE A 19 11.14 -3.53 11.84
C ILE A 19 12.20 -3.76 10.75
N PRO A 20 13.42 -3.19 10.89
CA PRO A 20 14.39 -3.16 9.79
C PRO A 20 14.67 -4.51 9.12
N ARG A 21 14.71 -5.58 9.89
CA ARG A 21 15.02 -6.90 9.32
C ARG A 21 13.92 -7.43 8.39
N TYR A 22 12.73 -6.87 8.46
CA TYR A 22 11.61 -7.29 7.60
C TYR A 22 11.36 -6.33 6.44
N ARG A 23 12.13 -5.23 6.39
CA ARG A 23 11.88 -4.18 5.39
C ARG A 23 11.99 -4.71 3.97
N ALA A 24 13.05 -5.45 3.67
CA ALA A 24 13.25 -6.00 2.33
C ALA A 24 12.12 -6.96 1.95
N GLN A 25 11.69 -7.78 2.89
CA GLN A 25 10.61 -8.73 2.65
C GLN A 25 9.31 -8.01 2.33
N VAL A 26 8.98 -6.99 3.11
CA VAL A 26 7.75 -6.22 2.90
C VAL A 26 7.79 -5.48 1.57
N CYS A 27 8.91 -4.85 1.25
CA CYS A 27 9.02 -4.07 0.02
C CYS A 27 9.03 -4.93 -1.24
N ASN A 28 9.23 -6.23 -1.13
CA ASN A 28 9.18 -7.14 -2.27
C ASN A 28 7.79 -7.68 -2.56
N SER A 29 6.80 -7.31 -1.76
CA SER A 29 5.44 -7.82 -1.91
C SER A 29 4.47 -6.65 -2.05
N LEU A 30 3.76 -6.59 -3.18
CA LEU A 30 2.75 -5.55 -3.38
C LEU A 30 1.66 -5.63 -2.32
N GLU A 31 1.24 -6.84 -1.94
CA GLU A 31 0.24 -7.00 -0.88
C GLU A 31 0.71 -6.39 0.43
N ASP A 32 1.95 -6.64 0.81
CA ASP A 32 2.49 -6.11 2.06
C ASP A 32 2.62 -4.59 2.01
N ILE A 33 3.02 -4.05 0.86
CA ILE A 33 3.08 -2.60 0.68
C ILE A 33 1.69 -1.99 0.81
N LEU A 34 0.69 -2.61 0.20
CA LEU A 34 -0.68 -2.11 0.29
C LEU A 34 -1.21 -2.19 1.72
N LYS A 35 -0.82 -3.22 2.47
CA LYS A 35 -1.17 -3.29 3.89
C LYS A 35 -0.58 -2.13 4.68
N LEU A 36 0.64 -1.70 4.33
CA LEU A 36 1.24 -0.54 4.98
C LEU A 36 0.41 0.71 4.72
N PHE A 37 0.02 0.94 3.48
CA PHE A 37 -0.80 2.11 3.16
C PHE A 37 -2.18 2.04 3.82
N ASP A 38 -2.78 0.85 3.85
CA ASP A 38 -4.06 0.68 4.51
C ASP A 38 -3.95 0.96 6.00
N THR A 39 -2.92 0.43 6.66
CA THR A 39 -2.70 0.64 8.08
C THR A 39 -2.44 2.11 8.40
N ALA A 40 -1.60 2.76 7.59
CA ALA A 40 -1.32 4.18 7.78
C ALA A 40 -2.59 5.01 7.65
N SER A 41 -3.41 4.68 6.67
CA SER A 41 -4.69 5.35 6.46
C SER A 41 -5.65 5.12 7.64
N LEU A 42 -5.68 3.89 8.14
CA LEU A 42 -6.54 3.53 9.26
C LEU A 42 -6.19 4.33 10.52
N TYR A 43 -4.91 4.47 10.81
CA TYR A 43 -4.47 5.19 12.00
C TYR A 43 -4.29 6.69 11.75
N GLY A 44 -4.39 7.14 10.50
CA GLY A 44 -4.21 8.55 10.18
C GLY A 44 -2.79 9.05 10.38
N ILE A 45 -1.80 8.18 10.19
CA ILE A 45 -0.39 8.52 10.37
C ILE A 45 0.37 8.34 9.05
N SER A 46 1.54 8.95 8.97
CA SER A 46 2.39 8.87 7.78
C SER A 46 3.31 7.67 7.86
N ILE A 47 3.69 7.14 6.71
CA ILE A 47 4.72 6.11 6.64
C ILE A 47 6.08 6.80 6.79
N ALA A 48 6.99 6.17 7.53
CA ALA A 48 8.31 6.73 7.77
C ALA A 48 9.03 7.03 6.44
N PRO A 49 9.73 8.19 6.35
CA PRO A 49 10.37 8.58 5.09
C PRO A 49 11.37 7.55 4.55
N ASP A 50 12.16 6.91 5.42
CA ASP A 50 13.09 5.88 4.98
C ASP A 50 12.38 4.69 4.38
N LEU A 51 11.24 4.34 4.94
CA LEU A 51 10.43 3.23 4.41
C LEU A 51 9.82 3.62 3.06
N LEU A 52 9.37 4.86 2.92
CA LEU A 52 8.86 5.35 1.64
C LEU A 52 9.93 5.28 0.55
N ASP A 53 11.17 5.65 0.88
CA ASP A 53 12.28 5.56 -0.06
C ASP A 53 12.53 4.12 -0.47
N ALA A 54 12.48 3.19 0.47
CA ALA A 54 12.65 1.78 0.18
C ALA A 54 11.53 1.26 -0.73
N ILE A 55 10.30 1.68 -0.48
CA ILE A 55 9.15 1.31 -1.32
C ILE A 55 9.34 1.86 -2.74
N ARG A 56 9.79 3.11 -2.85
CA ARG A 56 10.01 3.75 -4.15
C ARG A 56 11.05 3.00 -4.96
N GLU A 57 12.16 2.61 -4.33
CA GLU A 57 13.20 1.85 -5.02
C GLU A 57 12.70 0.48 -5.44
N SER A 58 11.97 -0.19 -4.57
CA SER A 58 11.42 -1.51 -4.87
C SER A 58 10.40 -1.45 -6.00
N ALA A 59 9.62 -0.38 -6.07
CA ALA A 59 8.60 -0.23 -7.11
C ALA A 59 9.21 -0.21 -8.51
N LEU A 60 10.46 0.26 -8.63
CA LEU A 60 11.13 0.30 -9.93
C LEU A 60 11.46 -1.08 -10.48
N THR A 61 11.68 -2.05 -9.60
CA THR A 61 12.06 -3.40 -9.99
C THR A 61 11.03 -4.44 -9.61
N LEU A 62 10.00 -4.03 -8.89
CA LEU A 62 8.96 -4.95 -8.43
C LEU A 62 8.19 -5.50 -9.64
N ASN A 63 8.13 -6.82 -9.73
CA ASN A 63 7.33 -7.47 -10.75
C ASN A 63 5.97 -7.76 -10.11
N PRO A 64 4.98 -6.89 -10.30
CA PRO A 64 3.74 -6.98 -9.54
C PRO A 64 2.88 -8.13 -10.05
N THR A 65 2.67 -9.10 -9.18
CA THR A 65 1.58 -10.04 -9.37
C THR A 65 0.41 -9.44 -8.61
N VAL A 66 -0.54 -8.85 -9.33
CA VAL A 66 -1.70 -8.24 -8.71
C VAL A 66 -2.72 -9.32 -8.43
N SER A 67 -2.78 -9.75 -7.19
CA SER A 67 -3.72 -10.76 -6.74
C SER A 67 -5.07 -10.12 -6.42
N ASN A 68 -6.09 -10.96 -6.24
CA ASN A 68 -7.38 -10.48 -5.77
C ASN A 68 -7.27 -9.80 -4.41
N ARG A 69 -6.35 -10.28 -3.58
CA ARG A 69 -6.10 -9.68 -2.28
C ARG A 69 -5.55 -8.27 -2.40
N SER A 70 -4.65 -8.06 -3.36
CA SER A 70 -4.11 -6.71 -3.63
C SER A 70 -5.23 -5.76 -4.03
N ILE A 71 -6.13 -6.22 -4.89
CA ILE A 71 -7.26 -5.40 -5.32
C ILE A 71 -8.18 -5.10 -4.15
N ASP A 72 -8.45 -6.10 -3.30
CA ASP A 72 -9.29 -5.90 -2.12
C ASP A 72 -8.66 -4.90 -1.14
N LEU A 73 -7.34 -4.98 -0.94
CA LEU A 73 -6.64 -4.04 -0.09
C LEU A 73 -6.72 -2.61 -0.64
N PHE A 74 -6.52 -2.46 -1.94
CA PHE A 74 -6.62 -1.15 -2.56
C PHE A 74 -8.05 -0.61 -2.49
N ARG A 75 -9.03 -1.48 -2.69
CA ARG A 75 -10.43 -1.09 -2.55
C ARG A 75 -10.74 -0.62 -1.13
N ALA A 76 -10.19 -1.31 -0.12
CA ALA A 76 -10.36 -0.91 1.27
C ALA A 76 -9.77 0.48 1.51
N ILE A 77 -8.61 0.77 0.90
CA ILE A 77 -8.01 2.10 1.00
C ILE A 77 -8.93 3.14 0.38
N LEU A 78 -9.48 2.85 -0.78
CA LEU A 78 -10.38 3.78 -1.49
C LEU A 78 -11.66 4.03 -0.72
N ASP A 79 -12.15 3.04 0.01
CA ASP A 79 -13.37 3.17 0.81
C ASP A 79 -13.16 4.03 2.04
N ARG A 80 -11.93 4.22 2.45
CA ARG A 80 -11.59 5.05 3.60
C ARG A 80 -11.52 6.49 3.15
N SER A 81 -12.54 7.29 3.46
CA SER A 81 -12.58 8.68 3.03
C SER A 81 -11.62 9.56 3.81
N THR A 82 -11.24 9.16 5.03
CA THR A 82 -10.33 9.93 5.86
C THR A 82 -8.91 9.83 5.29
N ASN A 83 -8.30 10.97 5.00
CA ASN A 83 -6.92 11.05 4.48
C ASN A 83 -6.70 10.36 3.14
N LEU A 84 -7.78 10.09 2.38
CA LEU A 84 -7.64 9.39 1.10
C LEU A 84 -6.74 10.14 0.13
N GLY A 85 -6.91 11.46 0.04
CA GLY A 85 -6.09 12.28 -0.87
C GLY A 85 -4.61 12.18 -0.54
N ALA A 86 -4.27 12.25 0.75
CA ALA A 86 -2.88 12.15 1.18
C ALA A 86 -2.32 10.76 0.91
N THR A 87 -3.12 9.72 1.16
CA THR A 87 -2.71 8.34 0.91
C THR A 87 -2.45 8.11 -0.56
N LEU A 88 -3.35 8.54 -1.43
CA LEU A 88 -3.19 8.37 -2.88
C LEU A 88 -1.99 9.16 -3.40
N ARG A 89 -1.75 10.34 -2.83
CA ARG A 89 -0.59 11.14 -3.22
C ARG A 89 0.71 10.38 -2.90
N THR A 90 0.80 9.82 -1.70
CA THR A 90 1.98 9.07 -1.29
C THR A 90 2.16 7.83 -2.17
N MET A 91 1.07 7.13 -2.48
CA MET A 91 1.12 5.98 -3.38
C MET A 91 1.61 6.37 -4.77
N SER A 92 1.20 7.54 -5.24
CA SER A 92 1.65 8.06 -6.53
C SER A 92 3.14 8.41 -6.50
N GLU A 93 3.58 9.06 -5.42
CA GLU A 93 4.97 9.48 -5.28
C GLU A 93 5.93 8.30 -5.19
N THR A 94 5.49 7.20 -4.62
CA THR A 94 6.31 5.99 -4.52
C THR A 94 6.25 5.12 -5.78
N GLY A 95 5.35 5.42 -6.70
CA GLY A 95 5.18 4.63 -7.91
C GLY A 95 4.26 3.44 -7.75
N ILE A 96 3.78 3.19 -6.55
CA ILE A 96 2.90 2.04 -6.31
C ILE A 96 1.58 2.19 -7.05
N LEU A 97 1.04 3.40 -7.08
CA LEU A 97 -0.23 3.63 -7.77
C LEU A 97 -0.12 3.30 -9.26
N ASN A 98 1.02 3.60 -9.88
CA ASN A 98 1.25 3.30 -11.28
C ASN A 98 1.27 1.80 -11.58
N LEU A 99 1.66 1.00 -10.59
CA LEU A 99 1.63 -0.46 -10.74
C LEU A 99 0.20 -1.00 -10.73
N LEU A 100 -0.71 -0.28 -10.06
CA LEU A 100 -2.10 -0.70 -9.91
C LEU A 100 -3.01 -0.20 -11.03
N ILE A 101 -2.68 0.94 -11.63
CA ILE A 101 -3.55 1.59 -12.62
C ILE A 101 -3.94 0.68 -13.77
N PRO A 102 -3.02 -0.07 -14.41
CA PRO A 102 -3.43 -0.95 -15.52
C PRO A 102 -4.51 -1.95 -15.13
N TYR A 103 -4.39 -2.50 -13.93
CA TYR A 103 -5.37 -3.47 -13.44
C TYR A 103 -6.67 -2.80 -13.07
N MET A 104 -6.60 -1.60 -12.51
CA MET A 104 -7.79 -0.82 -12.18
C MET A 104 -8.57 -0.44 -13.45
N LYS A 105 -7.88 -0.04 -14.51
CA LYS A 105 -8.51 0.29 -15.77
C LYS A 105 -9.26 -0.89 -16.33
N HIS A 106 -8.64 -2.06 -16.30
CA HIS A 106 -9.27 -3.28 -16.81
C HIS A 106 -10.55 -3.60 -16.03
N ALA A 107 -10.46 -3.56 -14.71
CA ALA A 107 -11.62 -3.83 -13.87
C ALA A 107 -12.73 -2.81 -14.08
N TYR A 108 -12.35 -1.55 -14.24
CA TYR A 108 -13.28 -0.47 -14.43
C TYR A 108 -14.01 -0.60 -15.76
N CYS A 109 -13.30 -0.97 -16.82
CA CYS A 109 -13.89 -1.21 -18.12
C CYS A 109 -14.91 -2.35 -18.07
N LEU A 110 -14.58 -3.42 -17.36
CA LEU A 110 -15.52 -4.53 -17.19
C LEU A 110 -16.79 -4.10 -16.50
N LEU A 111 -16.67 -3.26 -15.48
CA LEU A 111 -17.84 -2.76 -14.77
C LEU A 111 -18.70 -1.89 -15.66
N GLN A 112 -18.10 -1.08 -16.52
CA GLN A 112 -18.85 -0.22 -17.43
C GLN A 112 -19.60 -1.02 -18.47
N PHE A 113 -19.01 -2.08 -18.96
CA PHE A 113 -19.67 -2.94 -19.94
C PHE A 113 -20.85 -3.71 -19.36
N ASN A 114 -20.84 -3.95 -18.07
CA ASN A 114 -21.90 -4.70 -17.41
C ASN A 114 -23.09 -3.83 -17.02
N GLN A 115 -23.03 -2.58 -17.28
CA GLN A 115 -24.15 -1.68 -17.03
C GLN A 115 -24.95 -1.45 -18.34
#